data_90842476dd8d442b0f2d269057fc5629
#
_entry.id   90842476dd8d442b0f2d269057fc5629
#
_cell.length_a   1.000
_cell.length_b   1.000
_cell.length_c   1.000
_cell.angle_alpha   90.00
_cell.angle_beta   90.00
_cell.angle_gamma   90.00
#
_symmetry.space_group_name_H-M   'P 1'
#
loop_
_entity.id
_entity.type
_entity.pdbx_description
1 polymer ?
#
loop_
_entity_poly.entity_id
_entity_poly.type
_entity_poly.pdbx_seq_one_letter_code
_entity_poly.pdbx_strand_id
1 'polypeptide(L)'
;VAPIAERLTEFDRVVREMENKRSEDSGALRAQLEQLLGRADKIETAANALSNQTSTLVTALRSPTTRGKWGEIQLRNVVEKAGMLAYCDFDEQQTIAFDGGRGRPDMTIKLPGNRVVFVDAKAPTDALQAALESVDDDARRELVKRHARALQDHVDALSKRNYQSSEGSADFVVMFVPGEGFLSAAFTENPMLIEYALDKNVIIAGPLSLIPLLRTFAMGWQAVKQEENAKRIAMLGRELYERTARFADRLVNLGRHLERSVGAYNEAVGTYESRLLPQGRKLKDESAIGGEELPEPAVIDLAPRTVTALDAEPHIRHSQTG
;
A
#
# COMPACT_ATOMS: atom_id res chain seq x y z
N VAL A 1 45.44 12.15 -26.50
CA VAL A 1 44.39 11.47 -27.30
C VAL A 1 43.75 10.31 -26.52
N ALA A 2 44.54 9.60 -25.68
CA ALA A 2 44.03 8.47 -24.87
C ALA A 2 42.87 8.82 -23.91
N PRO A 3 42.86 9.92 -23.12
CA PRO A 3 41.81 10.18 -22.15
C PRO A 3 40.45 10.58 -22.74
N ILE A 4 40.39 10.98 -24.01
CA ILE A 4 39.14 11.31 -24.70
C ILE A 4 38.46 10.02 -25.22
N ALA A 5 39.25 9.05 -25.68
CA ALA A 5 38.73 7.76 -26.14
C ALA A 5 38.10 6.93 -24.99
N GLU A 6 38.74 6.96 -23.81
CA GLU A 6 38.19 6.32 -22.60
C GLU A 6 36.88 6.97 -22.14
N ARG A 7 36.77 8.29 -22.18
CA ARG A 7 35.53 9.00 -21.83
C ARG A 7 34.42 8.78 -22.84
N LEU A 8 34.75 8.62 -24.14
CA LEU A 8 33.77 8.27 -25.18
C LEU A 8 33.21 6.85 -25.01
N THR A 9 34.08 5.89 -24.67
CA THR A 9 33.64 4.51 -24.38
C THR A 9 32.75 4.42 -23.12
N GLU A 10 33.09 5.18 -22.10
CA GLU A 10 32.29 5.26 -20.88
C GLU A 10 30.91 5.94 -21.14
N PHE A 11 30.89 7.01 -21.95
CA PHE A 11 29.66 7.66 -22.38
C PHE A 11 28.76 6.73 -23.19
N ASP A 12 29.33 5.97 -24.15
CA ASP A 12 28.59 4.96 -24.93
C ASP A 12 28.00 3.86 -24.05
N ARG A 13 28.74 3.44 -23.00
CA ARG A 13 28.23 2.47 -22.02
C ARG A 13 27.02 3.00 -21.25
N VAL A 14 27.12 4.23 -20.76
CA VAL A 14 26.04 4.89 -20.00
C VAL A 14 24.79 5.09 -20.87
N VAL A 15 24.99 5.51 -22.15
CA VAL A 15 23.87 5.67 -23.09
C VAL A 15 23.18 4.34 -23.36
N ARG A 16 23.91 3.25 -23.57
CA ARG A 16 23.32 1.92 -23.78
C ARG A 16 22.57 1.41 -22.53
N GLU A 17 23.10 1.64 -21.34
CA GLU A 17 22.43 1.31 -20.09
C GLU A 17 21.12 2.11 -19.92
N MET A 18 21.12 3.40 -20.26
CA MET A 18 19.91 4.23 -20.25
C MET A 18 18.87 3.78 -21.29
N GLU A 19 19.30 3.40 -22.50
CA GLU A 19 18.41 2.88 -23.54
C GLU A 19 17.80 1.53 -23.15
N ASN A 20 18.58 0.63 -22.57
CA ASN A 20 18.09 -0.65 -22.07
C ASN A 20 17.07 -0.44 -20.95
N LYS A 21 17.37 0.41 -19.98
CA LYS A 21 16.47 0.73 -18.88
C LYS A 21 15.17 1.38 -19.38
N ARG A 22 15.24 2.28 -20.36
CA ARG A 22 14.06 2.89 -20.99
C ARG A 22 13.23 1.87 -21.75
N SER A 23 13.86 0.88 -22.37
CA SER A 23 13.17 -0.22 -23.06
C SER A 23 12.46 -1.16 -22.08
N GLU A 24 13.11 -1.49 -20.94
CA GLU A 24 12.53 -2.29 -19.86
C GLU A 24 11.33 -1.56 -19.22
N ASP A 25 11.49 -0.26 -18.91
CA ASP A 25 10.41 0.57 -18.33
C ASP A 25 9.23 0.70 -19.30
N SER A 26 9.50 0.84 -20.62
CA SER A 26 8.44 0.86 -21.64
C SER A 26 7.74 -0.49 -21.79
N GLY A 27 8.47 -1.60 -21.65
CA GLY A 27 7.92 -2.95 -21.64
C GLY A 27 7.03 -3.19 -20.42
N ALA A 28 7.48 -2.78 -19.24
CA ALA A 28 6.71 -2.87 -18.00
C ALA A 28 5.42 -2.02 -18.06
N LEU A 29 5.51 -0.80 -18.62
CA LEU A 29 4.34 0.07 -18.80
C LEU A 29 3.32 -0.52 -19.79
N ARG A 30 3.78 -1.11 -20.90
CA ARG A 30 2.90 -1.81 -21.85
C ARG A 30 2.22 -3.01 -21.21
N ALA A 31 2.93 -3.83 -20.46
CA ALA A 31 2.36 -4.96 -19.73
C ALA A 31 1.32 -4.51 -18.69
N GLN A 32 1.56 -3.40 -18.01
CA GLN A 32 0.59 -2.80 -17.09
C GLN A 32 -0.64 -2.27 -17.82
N LEU A 33 -0.47 -1.63 -18.99
CA LEU A 33 -1.58 -1.16 -19.82
C LEU A 33 -2.43 -2.33 -20.37
N GLU A 34 -1.80 -3.40 -20.86
CA GLU A 34 -2.52 -4.61 -21.30
C GLU A 34 -3.27 -5.28 -20.14
N GLN A 35 -2.67 -5.31 -18.96
CA GLN A 35 -3.32 -5.82 -17.75
C GLN A 35 -4.51 -4.94 -17.34
N LEU A 36 -4.42 -3.62 -17.48
CA LEU A 36 -5.51 -2.68 -17.22
C LEU A 36 -6.63 -2.84 -18.24
N LEU A 37 -6.31 -2.96 -19.53
CA LEU A 37 -7.30 -3.20 -20.59
C LEU A 37 -8.02 -4.54 -20.40
N GLY A 38 -7.30 -5.62 -20.13
CA GLY A 38 -7.89 -6.92 -19.84
C GLY A 38 -8.73 -6.96 -18.55
N ARG A 39 -8.47 -6.05 -17.61
CA ARG A 39 -9.33 -5.84 -16.43
C ARG A 39 -10.56 -5.00 -16.77
N ALA A 40 -10.45 -4.04 -17.68
CA ALA A 40 -11.58 -3.24 -18.16
C ALA A 40 -12.63 -4.13 -18.86
N ASP A 41 -12.21 -5.03 -19.75
CA ASP A 41 -13.10 -6.01 -20.40
C ASP A 41 -13.83 -6.93 -19.41
N LYS A 42 -13.11 -7.37 -18.35
CA LYS A 42 -13.73 -8.17 -17.28
C LYS A 42 -14.72 -7.37 -16.45
N ILE A 43 -14.47 -6.06 -16.24
CA ILE A 43 -15.38 -5.16 -15.56
C ILE A 43 -16.64 -4.95 -16.43
N GLU A 44 -16.48 -4.72 -17.72
CA GLU A 44 -17.59 -4.57 -18.65
C GLU A 44 -18.45 -5.84 -18.73
N THR A 45 -17.82 -7.02 -18.81
CA THR A 45 -18.52 -8.31 -18.82
C THR A 45 -19.27 -8.54 -17.49
N ALA A 46 -18.65 -8.23 -16.35
CA ALA A 46 -19.29 -8.35 -15.05
C ALA A 46 -20.43 -7.34 -14.87
N ALA A 47 -20.32 -6.16 -15.43
CA ALA A 47 -21.35 -5.13 -15.39
C ALA A 47 -22.54 -5.47 -16.28
N ASN A 48 -22.28 -6.02 -17.46
CA ASN A 48 -23.34 -6.51 -18.37
C ASN A 48 -24.09 -7.70 -17.75
N ALA A 49 -23.39 -8.62 -17.09
CA ALA A 49 -24.01 -9.70 -16.33
C ALA A 49 -24.87 -9.17 -15.16
N LEU A 50 -24.39 -8.15 -14.46
CA LEU A 50 -25.09 -7.48 -13.37
C LEU A 50 -26.32 -6.71 -13.89
N SER A 51 -26.21 -6.05 -15.05
CA SER A 51 -27.31 -5.34 -15.73
C SER A 51 -28.43 -6.30 -16.17
N ASN A 52 -28.08 -7.46 -16.71
CA ASN A 52 -29.04 -8.47 -17.11
C ASN A 52 -29.75 -9.13 -15.92
N GLN A 53 -29.08 -9.34 -14.80
CA GLN A 53 -29.70 -9.76 -13.53
C GLN A 53 -30.62 -8.68 -12.98
N THR A 54 -30.30 -7.41 -13.19
CA THR A 54 -31.09 -6.26 -12.73
C THR A 54 -32.43 -6.19 -13.43
N SER A 55 -32.52 -6.45 -14.74
CA SER A 55 -33.78 -6.40 -15.48
C SER A 55 -34.78 -7.48 -15.04
N THR A 56 -34.32 -8.66 -14.67
CA THR A 56 -35.16 -9.75 -14.15
C THR A 56 -35.65 -9.48 -12.72
N LEU A 57 -34.85 -8.80 -11.91
CA LEU A 57 -35.16 -8.45 -10.52
C LEU A 57 -36.09 -7.24 -10.38
N VAL A 58 -36.11 -6.33 -11.36
CA VAL A 58 -36.99 -5.13 -11.36
C VAL A 58 -38.46 -5.53 -11.23
N THR A 59 -38.86 -6.64 -11.82
CA THR A 59 -40.23 -7.16 -11.69
C THR A 59 -40.57 -7.66 -10.28
N ALA A 60 -39.59 -8.10 -9.51
CA ALA A 60 -39.77 -8.55 -8.13
C ALA A 60 -39.73 -7.39 -7.11
N LEU A 61 -39.25 -6.20 -7.49
CA LEU A 61 -39.01 -5.05 -6.60
C LEU A 61 -40.20 -4.06 -6.54
N ARG A 62 -41.45 -4.57 -6.53
CA ARG A 62 -42.64 -3.70 -6.50
C ARG A 62 -42.80 -2.91 -5.20
N SER A 63 -42.16 -3.30 -4.08
CA SER A 63 -42.25 -2.61 -2.79
C SER A 63 -41.15 -1.58 -2.59
N PRO A 64 -41.41 -0.34 -2.13
CA PRO A 64 -40.39 0.68 -1.84
C PRO A 64 -39.35 0.20 -0.83
N THR A 65 -39.72 -0.56 0.18
CA THR A 65 -38.81 -1.11 1.20
C THR A 65 -37.87 -2.15 0.61
N THR A 66 -38.37 -2.99 -0.31
CA THR A 66 -37.55 -4.01 -1.00
C THR A 66 -36.53 -3.35 -1.93
N ARG A 67 -36.91 -2.26 -2.59
CA ARG A 67 -36.02 -1.46 -3.45
C ARG A 67 -34.88 -0.80 -2.67
N GLY A 68 -35.15 -0.20 -1.52
CA GLY A 68 -34.13 0.38 -0.65
C GLY A 68 -33.09 -0.66 -0.24
N LYS A 69 -33.57 -1.79 0.31
CA LYS A 69 -32.68 -2.92 0.69
C LYS A 69 -31.87 -3.47 -0.49
N TRP A 70 -32.46 -3.54 -1.67
CA TRP A 70 -31.76 -3.97 -2.87
C TRP A 70 -30.66 -2.99 -3.27
N GLY A 71 -30.87 -1.67 -3.18
CA GLY A 71 -29.86 -0.65 -3.41
C GLY A 71 -28.65 -0.82 -2.47
N GLU A 72 -28.91 -1.04 -1.19
CA GLU A 72 -27.88 -1.29 -0.17
C GLU A 72 -27.10 -2.60 -0.46
N ILE A 73 -27.79 -3.68 -0.85
CA ILE A 73 -27.15 -4.95 -1.22
C ILE A 73 -26.25 -4.78 -2.44
N GLN A 74 -26.72 -4.07 -3.47
CA GLN A 74 -25.91 -3.79 -4.66
C GLN A 74 -24.69 -2.92 -4.33
N LEU A 75 -24.85 -1.92 -3.49
CA LEU A 75 -23.74 -1.08 -3.02
C LEU A 75 -22.70 -1.94 -2.30
N ARG A 76 -23.12 -2.83 -1.41
CA ARG A 76 -22.23 -3.78 -0.71
C ARG A 76 -21.48 -4.69 -1.69
N ASN A 77 -22.17 -5.26 -2.68
CA ASN A 77 -21.57 -6.11 -3.70
C ASN A 77 -20.50 -5.37 -4.52
N VAL A 78 -20.76 -4.11 -4.87
CA VAL A 78 -19.80 -3.25 -5.59
C VAL A 78 -18.54 -3.02 -4.76
N VAL A 79 -18.69 -2.70 -3.47
CA VAL A 79 -17.57 -2.49 -2.54
C VAL A 79 -16.76 -3.77 -2.34
N GLU A 80 -17.42 -4.91 -2.21
CA GLU A 80 -16.76 -6.21 -2.09
C GLU A 80 -15.92 -6.54 -3.35
N LYS A 81 -16.52 -6.36 -4.53
CA LYS A 81 -15.81 -6.55 -5.82
C LYS A 81 -14.66 -5.57 -6.04
N ALA A 82 -14.76 -4.37 -5.47
CA ALA A 82 -13.68 -3.39 -5.46
C ALA A 82 -12.55 -3.74 -4.46
N GLY A 83 -12.77 -4.70 -3.54
CA GLY A 83 -11.82 -5.07 -2.49
C GLY A 83 -11.73 -4.04 -1.36
N MET A 84 -12.79 -3.24 -1.16
CA MET A 84 -12.81 -2.11 -0.23
C MET A 84 -13.57 -2.37 1.07
N LEU A 85 -14.02 -3.60 1.34
CA LEU A 85 -14.81 -3.94 2.55
C LEU A 85 -14.13 -3.49 3.85
N ALA A 86 -12.81 -3.62 3.95
CA ALA A 86 -12.05 -3.22 5.14
C ALA A 86 -12.01 -1.69 5.38
N TYR A 87 -12.34 -0.90 4.36
CA TYR A 87 -12.29 0.57 4.40
C TYR A 87 -13.66 1.23 4.28
N CYS A 88 -14.73 0.43 4.25
CA CYS A 88 -16.09 0.91 4.13
C CYS A 88 -16.90 0.46 5.32
N ASP A 89 -17.54 1.42 5.98
CA ASP A 89 -18.50 1.16 7.05
C ASP A 89 -19.91 1.22 6.47
N PHE A 90 -20.61 0.09 6.57
CA PHE A 90 -22.04 -0.03 6.26
C PHE A 90 -22.88 0.09 7.53
N ASP A 91 -22.48 1.00 8.43
CA ASP A 91 -23.10 1.08 9.75
C ASP A 91 -24.49 1.68 9.63
N GLU A 92 -25.49 0.83 9.71
CA GLU A 92 -26.90 1.18 9.67
C GLU A 92 -27.32 2.07 10.84
N GLN A 93 -26.45 2.37 11.80
CA GLN A 93 -26.82 3.03 13.06
C GLN A 93 -26.05 4.33 13.37
N GLN A 94 -25.02 4.69 12.64
CA GLN A 94 -24.31 5.95 12.90
C GLN A 94 -25.07 7.16 12.34
N THR A 95 -25.76 7.84 13.21
CA THR A 95 -26.32 9.16 12.89
C THR A 95 -25.22 10.19 12.94
N ILE A 96 -24.85 10.77 11.79
CA ILE A 96 -23.84 11.81 11.69
C ILE A 96 -24.49 13.17 11.87
N ALA A 97 -23.92 13.99 12.77
CA ALA A 97 -24.32 15.39 12.95
C ALA A 97 -23.55 16.27 11.95
N PHE A 98 -24.24 17.16 11.25
CA PHE A 98 -23.67 18.16 10.36
C PHE A 98 -24.49 19.44 10.47
N ASP A 99 -24.04 20.56 9.89
CA ASP A 99 -24.66 21.88 10.04
C ASP A 99 -26.13 21.94 9.57
N GLY A 100 -26.56 21.00 8.73
CA GLY A 100 -27.95 20.87 8.26
C GLY A 100 -28.85 19.98 9.10
N GLY A 101 -28.36 19.37 10.21
CA GLY A 101 -29.12 18.47 11.06
C GLY A 101 -28.43 17.11 11.30
N ARG A 102 -29.24 16.06 11.43
CA ARG A 102 -28.77 14.67 11.57
C ARG A 102 -29.14 13.90 10.32
N GLY A 103 -28.19 13.24 9.69
CA GLY A 103 -28.42 12.35 8.57
C GLY A 103 -27.70 11.03 8.75
N ARG A 104 -28.15 10.08 7.97
CA ARG A 104 -27.65 8.72 8.01
C ARG A 104 -27.30 8.34 6.57
N PRO A 105 -26.00 8.34 6.21
CA PRO A 105 -25.57 7.78 4.93
C PRO A 105 -25.72 6.26 4.94
N ASP A 106 -25.95 5.67 3.78
CA ASP A 106 -26.06 4.21 3.64
C ASP A 106 -24.69 3.54 3.75
N MET A 107 -23.62 4.28 3.46
CA MET A 107 -22.23 3.81 3.60
C MET A 107 -21.29 5.00 3.80
N THR A 108 -20.24 4.76 4.59
CA THR A 108 -19.10 5.67 4.76
C THR A 108 -17.83 4.99 4.26
N ILE A 109 -17.11 5.66 3.34
CA ILE A 109 -15.83 5.20 2.81
C ILE A 109 -14.72 5.96 3.54
N LYS A 110 -13.81 5.24 4.17
CA LYS A 110 -12.61 5.81 4.79
C LYS A 110 -11.54 6.06 3.73
N LEU A 111 -10.99 7.26 3.73
CA LEU A 111 -9.87 7.68 2.89
C LEU A 111 -8.60 7.85 3.73
N PRO A 112 -7.40 7.79 3.11
CA PRO A 112 -6.17 8.19 3.76
C PRO A 112 -6.24 9.60 4.33
N GLY A 113 -5.51 9.86 5.43
CA GLY A 113 -5.51 11.18 6.09
C GLY A 113 -6.75 11.45 6.96
N ASN A 114 -7.41 10.41 7.43
CA ASN A 114 -8.61 10.50 8.29
C ASN A 114 -9.80 11.22 7.62
N ARG A 115 -9.86 11.18 6.29
CA ARG A 115 -10.98 11.71 5.51
C ARG A 115 -12.02 10.62 5.25
N VAL A 116 -13.26 11.05 4.99
CA VAL A 116 -14.37 10.14 4.68
C VAL A 116 -15.17 10.63 3.48
N VAL A 117 -15.73 9.71 2.72
CA VAL A 117 -16.73 9.99 1.67
C VAL A 117 -18.03 9.30 2.06
N PHE A 118 -19.10 10.03 2.02
CA PHE A 118 -20.44 9.49 2.25
C PHE A 118 -21.07 9.03 0.95
N VAL A 119 -21.73 7.89 1.01
CA VAL A 119 -22.47 7.31 -0.11
C VAL A 119 -23.91 7.09 0.33
N ASP A 120 -24.84 7.53 -0.51
CA ASP A 120 -26.27 7.36 -0.31
C ASP A 120 -26.84 6.58 -1.52
N ALA A 121 -27.43 5.42 -1.27
CA ALA A 121 -28.00 4.57 -2.31
C ALA A 121 -29.44 5.00 -2.61
N LYS A 122 -29.70 5.39 -3.85
CA LYS A 122 -31.03 5.79 -4.29
C LYS A 122 -31.46 5.01 -5.52
N ALA A 123 -32.64 4.44 -5.45
CA ALA A 123 -33.23 3.66 -6.54
C ALA A 123 -34.61 4.23 -6.95
N PRO A 124 -34.68 5.41 -7.58
CA PRO A 124 -35.94 5.98 -8.06
C PRO A 124 -36.41 5.26 -9.32
N THR A 125 -36.79 3.99 -9.20
CA THR A 125 -37.10 3.11 -10.34
C THR A 125 -38.53 3.17 -10.82
N ASP A 126 -39.47 3.75 -10.04
CA ASP A 126 -40.89 3.68 -10.30
C ASP A 126 -41.30 4.22 -11.67
N ALA A 127 -40.82 5.42 -12.00
CA ALA A 127 -41.18 6.07 -13.26
C ALA A 127 -40.57 5.36 -14.46
N LEU A 128 -39.32 4.89 -14.37
CA LEU A 128 -38.68 4.16 -15.47
C LEU A 128 -39.29 2.76 -15.64
N GLN A 129 -39.64 2.09 -14.55
CA GLN A 129 -40.33 0.80 -14.63
C GLN A 129 -41.69 0.96 -15.33
N ALA A 130 -42.49 1.96 -14.98
CA ALA A 130 -43.73 2.28 -15.62
C ALA A 130 -43.51 2.62 -17.12
N ALA A 131 -42.40 3.30 -17.46
CA ALA A 131 -42.06 3.58 -18.85
C ALA A 131 -41.77 2.30 -19.67
N LEU A 132 -41.10 1.32 -19.07
CA LEU A 132 -40.83 0.03 -19.72
C LEU A 132 -42.09 -0.82 -19.92
N GLU A 133 -43.09 -0.68 -19.09
CA GLU A 133 -44.39 -1.37 -19.17
C GLU A 133 -45.39 -0.63 -20.09
N SER A 134 -45.12 0.65 -20.43
CA SER A 134 -46.01 1.47 -21.26
C SER A 134 -45.97 1.04 -22.74
N VAL A 135 -47.14 0.88 -23.30
CA VAL A 135 -47.34 0.60 -24.71
C VAL A 135 -47.41 1.90 -25.56
N ASP A 136 -47.81 2.99 -24.91
CA ASP A 136 -47.92 4.30 -25.54
C ASP A 136 -46.58 5.04 -25.50
N ASP A 137 -46.09 5.47 -26.65
CA ASP A 137 -44.78 6.14 -26.80
C ASP A 137 -44.74 7.53 -26.14
N ASP A 138 -45.86 8.27 -26.15
CA ASP A 138 -45.91 9.58 -25.51
C ASP A 138 -45.96 9.47 -24.00
N ALA A 139 -46.74 8.52 -23.48
CA ALA A 139 -46.75 8.20 -22.06
C ALA A 139 -45.37 7.71 -21.60
N ARG A 140 -44.68 6.88 -22.39
CA ARG A 140 -43.33 6.41 -22.11
C ARG A 140 -42.33 7.56 -21.99
N ARG A 141 -42.35 8.52 -22.94
CA ARG A 141 -41.45 9.69 -22.86
C ARG A 141 -41.70 10.52 -21.62
N GLU A 142 -42.93 10.76 -21.24
CA GLU A 142 -43.27 11.55 -20.04
C GLU A 142 -42.82 10.83 -18.76
N LEU A 143 -42.90 9.50 -18.73
CA LEU A 143 -42.39 8.69 -17.58
C LEU A 143 -40.86 8.72 -17.51
N VAL A 144 -40.13 8.73 -18.64
CA VAL A 144 -38.65 8.90 -18.62
C VAL A 144 -38.26 10.29 -18.12
N LYS A 145 -38.98 11.35 -18.55
CA LYS A 145 -38.76 12.71 -18.00
C LYS A 145 -38.99 12.76 -16.49
N ARG A 146 -40.05 12.10 -16.04
CA ARG A 146 -40.32 12.01 -14.59
C ARG A 146 -39.22 11.28 -13.86
N HIS A 147 -38.61 10.23 -14.46
CA HIS A 147 -37.46 9.54 -13.89
C HIS A 147 -36.24 10.44 -13.75
N ALA A 148 -35.90 11.21 -14.82
CA ALA A 148 -34.77 12.15 -14.79
C ALA A 148 -34.96 13.25 -13.72
N ARG A 149 -36.18 13.79 -13.61
CA ARG A 149 -36.54 14.76 -12.55
C ARG A 149 -36.39 14.14 -11.15
N ALA A 150 -36.82 12.90 -10.95
CA ALA A 150 -36.69 12.24 -9.65
C ALA A 150 -35.22 12.08 -9.21
N LEU A 151 -34.29 11.80 -10.16
CA LEU A 151 -32.86 11.79 -9.88
C LEU A 151 -32.34 13.18 -9.53
N GLN A 152 -32.78 14.24 -10.25
CA GLN A 152 -32.42 15.60 -9.93
C GLN A 152 -32.90 16.03 -8.54
N ASP A 153 -34.14 15.67 -8.16
CA ASP A 153 -34.68 15.95 -6.82
C ASP A 153 -33.86 15.23 -5.72
N HIS A 154 -33.33 14.04 -5.99
CA HIS A 154 -32.43 13.35 -5.06
C HIS A 154 -31.07 14.04 -4.94
N VAL A 155 -30.51 14.57 -6.04
CA VAL A 155 -29.28 15.41 -6.00
C VAL A 155 -29.52 16.62 -5.10
N ASP A 156 -30.65 17.30 -5.25
CA ASP A 156 -31.02 18.46 -4.44
C ASP A 156 -31.18 18.10 -2.95
N ALA A 157 -31.81 16.97 -2.68
CA ALA A 157 -31.98 16.50 -1.32
C ALA A 157 -30.65 16.16 -0.65
N LEU A 158 -29.70 15.55 -1.38
CA LEU A 158 -28.37 15.22 -0.88
C LEU A 158 -27.51 16.46 -0.67
N SER A 159 -27.51 17.39 -1.63
CA SER A 159 -26.82 18.67 -1.49
C SER A 159 -27.28 19.46 -0.26
N LYS A 160 -28.58 19.49 0.01
CA LYS A 160 -29.15 20.16 1.18
C LYS A 160 -28.76 19.52 2.52
N ARG A 161 -28.47 18.21 2.55
CA ARG A 161 -28.02 17.53 3.75
C ARG A 161 -26.62 17.94 4.19
N ASN A 162 -25.84 18.58 3.32
CA ASN A 162 -24.52 19.17 3.60
C ASN A 162 -23.57 18.21 4.37
N TYR A 163 -23.48 16.94 3.94
CA TYR A 163 -22.58 15.97 4.54
C TYR A 163 -21.13 16.42 4.55
N GLN A 164 -20.77 17.32 3.63
CA GLN A 164 -19.41 17.88 3.46
C GLN A 164 -19.01 18.76 4.66
N SER A 165 -19.94 19.28 5.45
CA SER A 165 -19.63 20.10 6.65
C SER A 165 -19.16 19.26 7.84
N SER A 166 -19.23 17.93 7.76
CA SER A 166 -18.70 17.04 8.80
C SER A 166 -17.18 17.10 8.82
N GLU A 167 -16.60 17.15 10.02
CA GLU A 167 -15.16 17.15 10.20
C GLU A 167 -14.52 15.91 9.53
N GLY A 168 -13.53 16.12 8.68
CA GLY A 168 -12.87 15.05 7.91
C GLY A 168 -13.65 14.59 6.67
N SER A 169 -14.81 15.16 6.34
CA SER A 169 -15.53 14.81 5.11
C SER A 169 -14.76 15.28 3.87
N ALA A 170 -14.93 14.54 2.76
CA ALA A 170 -14.58 15.03 1.43
C ALA A 170 -15.56 16.12 0.99
N ASP A 171 -15.15 16.91 0.01
CA ASP A 171 -15.93 18.05 -0.49
C ASP A 171 -17.11 17.61 -1.37
N PHE A 172 -17.39 16.33 -1.45
CA PHE A 172 -18.45 15.75 -2.25
C PHE A 172 -19.12 14.55 -1.55
N VAL A 173 -20.32 14.23 -1.98
CA VAL A 173 -21.07 13.02 -1.60
C VAL A 173 -21.37 12.19 -2.84
N VAL A 174 -21.39 10.87 -2.71
CA VAL A 174 -21.73 9.96 -3.82
C VAL A 174 -23.20 9.55 -3.71
N MET A 175 -23.94 9.81 -4.78
CA MET A 175 -25.28 9.25 -5.00
C MET A 175 -25.16 7.96 -5.81
N PHE A 176 -25.32 6.82 -5.16
CA PHE A 176 -25.26 5.53 -5.83
C PHE A 176 -26.61 5.12 -6.37
N VAL A 177 -26.65 4.85 -7.68
CA VAL A 177 -27.83 4.31 -8.36
C VAL A 177 -27.55 2.86 -8.78
N PRO A 178 -28.30 1.86 -8.31
CA PRO A 178 -27.91 0.45 -8.38
C PRO A 178 -28.08 -0.20 -9.77
N GLY A 179 -28.12 0.58 -10.83
CA GLY A 179 -28.21 0.06 -12.21
C GLY A 179 -27.89 1.11 -13.26
N GLU A 180 -26.99 0.76 -14.16
CA GLU A 180 -26.55 1.66 -15.25
C GLU A 180 -27.68 2.06 -16.19
N GLY A 181 -28.67 1.17 -16.43
CA GLY A 181 -29.82 1.46 -17.27
C GLY A 181 -30.66 2.63 -16.75
N PHE A 182 -30.75 2.80 -15.42
CA PHE A 182 -31.44 3.93 -14.81
C PHE A 182 -30.70 5.25 -15.08
N LEU A 183 -29.37 5.22 -14.99
CA LEU A 183 -28.54 6.39 -15.28
C LEU A 183 -28.57 6.74 -16.76
N SER A 184 -28.42 5.75 -17.65
CA SER A 184 -28.44 5.96 -19.09
C SER A 184 -29.74 6.61 -19.54
N ALA A 185 -30.90 6.13 -19.07
CA ALA A 185 -32.19 6.70 -19.40
C ALA A 185 -32.32 8.16 -18.94
N ALA A 186 -31.87 8.47 -17.72
CA ALA A 186 -31.93 9.82 -17.17
C ALA A 186 -30.97 10.79 -17.91
N PHE A 187 -29.75 10.36 -18.22
CA PHE A 187 -28.76 11.21 -18.92
C PHE A 187 -29.13 11.43 -20.41
N THR A 188 -29.81 10.47 -21.03
CA THR A 188 -30.35 10.64 -22.39
C THR A 188 -31.45 11.70 -22.40
N GLU A 189 -32.30 11.72 -21.39
CA GLU A 189 -33.39 12.72 -21.26
C GLU A 189 -32.87 14.08 -20.77
N ASN A 190 -31.94 14.11 -19.81
CA ASN A 190 -31.33 15.32 -19.28
C ASN A 190 -29.81 15.20 -19.31
N PRO A 191 -29.14 15.55 -20.43
CA PRO A 191 -27.67 15.49 -20.53
C PRO A 191 -26.93 16.40 -19.53
N MET A 192 -27.57 17.46 -19.06
CA MET A 192 -26.98 18.41 -18.08
C MET A 192 -27.04 17.91 -16.64
N LEU A 193 -27.67 16.77 -16.38
CA LEU A 193 -27.87 16.25 -15.02
C LEU A 193 -26.53 15.95 -14.31
N ILE A 194 -25.51 15.50 -15.03
CA ILE A 194 -24.18 15.24 -14.48
C ILE A 194 -23.53 16.54 -14.02
N GLU A 195 -23.50 17.56 -14.88
CA GLU A 195 -22.93 18.87 -14.58
C GLU A 195 -23.67 19.53 -13.42
N TYR A 196 -24.98 19.49 -13.45
CA TYR A 196 -25.85 19.96 -12.36
C TYR A 196 -25.53 19.30 -11.01
N ALA A 197 -25.27 18.00 -10.99
CA ALA A 197 -24.92 17.29 -9.78
C ALA A 197 -23.51 17.68 -9.28
N LEU A 198 -22.54 17.82 -10.19
CA LEU A 198 -21.18 18.25 -9.85
C LEU A 198 -21.14 19.65 -9.27
N ASP A 199 -21.91 20.59 -9.79
CA ASP A 199 -22.07 21.96 -9.25
C ASP A 199 -22.60 21.97 -7.81
N LYS A 200 -23.29 20.89 -7.43
CA LYS A 200 -23.80 20.68 -6.07
C LYS A 200 -22.93 19.77 -5.21
N ASN A 201 -21.72 19.45 -5.68
CA ASN A 201 -20.80 18.52 -5.05
C ASN A 201 -21.41 17.11 -4.82
N VAL A 202 -22.28 16.68 -5.73
CA VAL A 202 -22.84 15.33 -5.74
C VAL A 202 -22.30 14.56 -6.96
N ILE A 203 -21.67 13.43 -6.72
CA ILE A 203 -21.19 12.53 -7.76
C ILE A 203 -22.26 11.44 -7.97
N ILE A 204 -22.91 11.43 -9.13
CA ILE A 204 -23.82 10.34 -9.49
C ILE A 204 -23.00 9.16 -9.98
N ALA A 205 -23.15 8.00 -9.37
CA ALA A 205 -22.40 6.80 -9.73
C ALA A 205 -23.29 5.56 -9.79
N GLY A 206 -23.14 4.79 -10.85
CA GLY A 206 -23.62 3.43 -10.93
C GLY A 206 -22.54 2.41 -10.55
N PRO A 207 -22.82 1.11 -10.68
CA PRO A 207 -21.83 0.06 -10.40
C PRO A 207 -20.54 0.20 -11.23
N LEU A 208 -20.66 0.57 -12.51
CA LEU A 208 -19.52 0.73 -13.43
C LEU A 208 -18.60 1.88 -13.06
N SER A 209 -19.14 3.00 -12.61
CA SER A 209 -18.38 4.19 -12.24
C SER A 209 -17.90 4.13 -10.80
N LEU A 210 -18.63 3.50 -9.89
CA LEU A 210 -18.25 3.39 -8.49
C LEU A 210 -17.07 2.43 -8.27
N ILE A 211 -16.99 1.30 -9.01
CA ILE A 211 -15.87 0.36 -8.87
C ILE A 211 -14.51 1.01 -9.15
N PRO A 212 -14.27 1.70 -10.28
CA PRO A 212 -13.00 2.40 -10.51
C PRO A 212 -12.70 3.46 -9.45
N LEU A 213 -13.71 4.22 -9.02
CA LEU A 213 -13.56 5.22 -7.97
C LEU A 213 -13.07 4.59 -6.65
N LEU A 214 -13.69 3.51 -6.21
CA LEU A 214 -13.29 2.75 -5.01
C LEU A 214 -11.88 2.17 -5.15
N ARG A 215 -11.52 1.68 -6.33
CA ARG A 215 -10.16 1.16 -6.58
C ARG A 215 -9.11 2.27 -6.50
N THR A 216 -9.42 3.47 -6.96
CA THR A 216 -8.54 4.63 -6.79
C THR A 216 -8.30 4.93 -5.31
N PHE A 217 -9.33 4.86 -4.48
CA PHE A 217 -9.19 5.00 -3.03
C PHE A 217 -8.35 3.87 -2.41
N ALA A 218 -8.56 2.62 -2.85
CA ALA A 218 -7.75 1.48 -2.42
C ALA A 218 -6.26 1.66 -2.74
N MET A 219 -5.92 2.22 -3.91
CA MET A 219 -4.53 2.54 -4.27
C MET A 219 -3.94 3.59 -3.33
N GLY A 220 -4.72 4.61 -2.95
CA GLY A 220 -4.30 5.59 -1.94
C GLY A 220 -3.93 4.94 -0.60
N TRP A 221 -4.71 3.97 -0.12
CA TRP A 221 -4.41 3.19 1.08
C TRP A 221 -3.16 2.33 0.94
N GLN A 222 -2.94 1.72 -0.23
CA GLN A 222 -1.72 0.96 -0.50
C GLN A 222 -0.47 1.85 -0.44
N ALA A 223 -0.53 3.05 -1.00
CA ALA A 223 0.58 4.01 -0.96
C ALA A 223 0.95 4.41 0.48
N VAL A 224 -0.05 4.74 1.32
CA VAL A 224 0.18 5.06 2.75
C VAL A 224 0.80 3.88 3.48
N LYS A 225 0.28 2.67 3.29
CA LYS A 225 0.82 1.46 3.92
C LYS A 225 2.26 1.15 3.48
N GLN A 226 2.59 1.40 2.21
CA GLN A 226 3.96 1.26 1.72
C GLN A 226 4.90 2.28 2.36
N GLU A 227 4.48 3.53 2.51
CA GLU A 227 5.26 4.56 3.19
C GLU A 227 5.51 4.22 4.67
N GLU A 228 4.49 3.76 5.38
CA GLU A 228 4.62 3.31 6.77
C GLU A 228 5.59 2.13 6.90
N ASN A 229 5.48 1.15 6.01
CA ASN A 229 6.37 -0.01 5.98
C ASN A 229 7.82 0.42 5.68
N ALA A 230 8.03 1.33 4.73
CA ALA A 230 9.38 1.85 4.42
C ALA A 230 10.00 2.56 5.63
N LYS A 231 9.24 3.41 6.34
CA LYS A 231 9.69 4.06 7.58
C LYS A 231 10.06 3.03 8.65
N ARG A 232 9.24 1.98 8.81
CA ARG A 232 9.50 0.91 9.77
C ARG A 232 10.75 0.10 9.42
N ILE A 233 10.95 -0.25 8.16
CA ILE A 233 12.14 -0.94 7.67
C ILE A 233 13.40 -0.10 7.92
N ALA A 234 13.37 1.20 7.61
CA ALA A 234 14.48 2.11 7.85
C ALA A 234 14.84 2.21 9.35
N MET A 235 13.84 2.25 10.23
CA MET A 235 14.06 2.27 11.68
C MET A 235 14.69 0.97 12.17
N LEU A 236 14.16 -0.19 11.74
CA LEU A 236 14.72 -1.51 12.10
C LEU A 236 16.13 -1.70 11.56
N GLY A 237 16.40 -1.21 10.33
CA GLY A 237 17.73 -1.24 9.74
C GLY A 237 18.74 -0.44 10.54
N ARG A 238 18.40 0.74 11.01
CA ARG A 238 19.24 1.57 11.89
C ARG A 238 19.53 0.86 13.22
N GLU A 239 18.52 0.29 13.85
CA GLU A 239 18.68 -0.43 15.10
C GLU A 239 19.60 -1.66 14.94
N LEU A 240 19.42 -2.42 13.86
CA LEU A 240 20.29 -3.56 13.53
C LEU A 240 21.74 -3.12 13.33
N TYR A 241 21.97 -2.04 12.58
CA TYR A 241 23.31 -1.49 12.35
C TYR A 241 23.99 -1.11 13.67
N GLU A 242 23.30 -0.39 14.53
CA GLU A 242 23.84 0.00 15.84
C GLU A 242 24.18 -1.22 16.74
N ARG A 243 23.34 -2.26 16.71
CA ARG A 243 23.61 -3.50 17.45
C ARG A 243 24.82 -4.24 16.90
N THR A 244 24.94 -4.27 15.56
CA THR A 244 26.08 -4.91 14.87
C THR A 244 27.38 -4.16 15.15
N ALA A 245 27.39 -2.84 15.12
CA ALA A 245 28.55 -2.02 15.46
C ALA A 245 29.01 -2.28 16.89
N ARG A 246 28.09 -2.26 17.86
CA ARG A 246 28.40 -2.57 19.26
C ARG A 246 28.94 -3.99 19.46
N PHE A 247 28.44 -4.95 18.69
CA PHE A 247 28.97 -6.32 18.73
C PHE A 247 30.39 -6.39 18.17
N ALA A 248 30.65 -5.72 17.04
CA ALA A 248 31.98 -5.62 16.45
C ALA A 248 33.02 -5.01 17.42
N ASP A 249 32.64 -3.92 18.11
CA ASP A 249 33.51 -3.30 19.13
C ASP A 249 33.86 -4.29 20.27
N ARG A 250 32.89 -5.09 20.70
CA ARG A 250 33.15 -6.12 21.73
C ARG A 250 34.09 -7.20 21.22
N LEU A 251 33.99 -7.61 19.97
CA LEU A 251 34.91 -8.58 19.35
C LEU A 251 36.33 -8.03 19.29
N VAL A 252 36.50 -6.76 18.86
CA VAL A 252 37.82 -6.10 18.86
C VAL A 252 38.42 -6.04 20.23
N ASN A 253 37.62 -5.73 21.24
CA ASN A 253 38.10 -5.68 22.65
C ASN A 253 38.51 -7.09 23.13
N LEU A 254 37.71 -8.11 22.83
CA LEU A 254 38.02 -9.50 23.14
C LEU A 254 39.34 -9.94 22.50
N GLY A 255 39.56 -9.61 21.23
CA GLY A 255 40.82 -9.88 20.53
C GLY A 255 42.03 -9.30 21.25
N ARG A 256 41.94 -8.02 21.66
CA ARG A 256 43.01 -7.37 22.43
C ARG A 256 43.28 -8.03 23.83
N HIS A 257 42.25 -8.53 24.48
CA HIS A 257 42.43 -9.27 25.73
C HIS A 257 43.09 -10.62 25.50
N LEU A 258 42.74 -11.34 24.41
CA LEU A 258 43.40 -12.59 24.07
C LEU A 258 44.89 -12.38 23.73
N GLU A 259 45.24 -11.36 22.95
CA GLU A 259 46.64 -11.01 22.66
C GLU A 259 47.44 -10.77 23.95
N ARG A 260 46.89 -10.00 24.87
CA ARG A 260 47.54 -9.74 26.18
C ARG A 260 47.70 -11.02 27.00
N SER A 261 46.70 -11.91 26.97
CA SER A 261 46.75 -13.18 27.67
C SER A 261 47.81 -14.11 27.09
N VAL A 262 47.91 -14.18 25.76
CA VAL A 262 48.94 -14.95 25.05
C VAL A 262 50.33 -14.37 25.38
N GLY A 263 50.49 -13.04 25.33
CA GLY A 263 51.74 -12.36 25.70
C GLY A 263 52.19 -12.68 27.13
N ALA A 264 51.28 -12.58 28.11
CA ALA A 264 51.58 -12.89 29.52
C ALA A 264 51.93 -14.38 29.70
N TYR A 265 51.25 -15.28 29.01
CA TYR A 265 51.56 -16.71 29.02
C TYR A 265 52.99 -16.97 28.47
N ASN A 266 53.33 -16.42 27.32
CA ASN A 266 54.66 -16.58 26.72
C ASN A 266 55.79 -15.96 27.57
N GLU A 267 55.55 -14.84 28.26
CA GLU A 267 56.47 -14.26 29.20
C GLU A 267 56.71 -15.19 30.41
N ALA A 268 55.63 -15.80 30.93
CA ALA A 268 55.74 -16.79 32.01
C ALA A 268 56.50 -18.04 31.57
N VAL A 269 56.25 -18.56 30.35
CA VAL A 269 57.03 -19.67 29.77
C VAL A 269 58.49 -19.31 29.62
N GLY A 270 58.84 -18.15 29.08
CA GLY A 270 60.21 -17.68 28.95
C GLY A 270 60.90 -17.54 30.33
N THR A 271 60.20 -17.09 31.35
CA THR A 271 60.73 -17.05 32.72
C THR A 271 60.97 -18.44 33.30
N TYR A 272 60.05 -19.35 33.07
CA TYR A 272 60.16 -20.74 33.48
C TYR A 272 61.37 -21.42 32.83
N GLU A 273 61.52 -21.31 31.51
CA GLU A 273 62.61 -21.91 30.73
C GLU A 273 64.00 -21.35 31.12
N SER A 274 64.06 -20.03 31.27
CA SER A 274 65.36 -19.36 31.48
C SER A 274 65.83 -19.40 32.94
N ARG A 275 64.94 -19.41 33.90
CA ARG A 275 65.28 -19.29 35.32
C ARG A 275 64.98 -20.53 36.17
N LEU A 276 63.80 -21.10 36.04
CA LEU A 276 63.34 -22.18 36.90
C LEU A 276 63.74 -23.55 36.44
N LEU A 277 63.64 -23.85 35.14
CA LEU A 277 63.97 -25.16 34.57
C LEU A 277 65.43 -25.52 34.73
N PRO A 278 66.43 -24.62 34.50
CA PRO A 278 67.84 -24.92 34.73
C PRO A 278 68.17 -25.19 36.20
N GLN A 279 67.55 -24.43 37.14
CA GLN A 279 67.73 -24.65 38.53
C GLN A 279 67.09 -25.95 39.02
N GLY A 280 65.91 -26.28 38.56
CA GLY A 280 65.24 -27.56 38.84
C GLY A 280 66.05 -28.77 38.35
N ARG A 281 66.65 -28.68 37.12
CA ARG A 281 67.56 -29.70 36.61
C ARG A 281 68.83 -29.86 37.45
N LYS A 282 69.51 -28.80 37.87
CA LYS A 282 70.66 -28.83 38.75
C LYS A 282 70.32 -29.44 40.10
N LEU A 283 69.17 -29.12 40.68
CA LEU A 283 68.79 -29.67 41.96
C LEU A 283 68.47 -31.17 41.82
N LYS A 284 67.99 -31.65 40.75
CA LYS A 284 67.76 -33.06 40.45
C LYS A 284 69.03 -33.86 40.29
N ASP A 285 70.05 -33.22 39.62
CA ASP A 285 71.35 -33.83 39.42
C ASP A 285 72.22 -33.92 40.73
N GLU A 286 72.13 -32.92 41.60
CA GLU A 286 72.89 -32.83 42.81
C GLU A 286 72.26 -33.55 44.06
N SER A 287 70.99 -33.67 44.09
CA SER A 287 70.19 -34.37 45.06
C SER A 287 69.60 -35.64 44.45
N ALA A 288 69.98 -36.81 44.92
CA ALA A 288 69.38 -38.07 44.40
C ALA A 288 67.87 -38.16 44.66
N ILE A 289 67.15 -37.11 44.43
CA ILE A 289 65.65 -37.00 44.43
C ILE A 289 65.13 -37.55 43.18
N GLY A 290 64.65 -38.76 43.17
CA GLY A 290 63.88 -39.35 42.09
C GLY A 290 62.53 -38.62 41.93
N GLY A 291 62.35 -37.95 40.85
CA GLY A 291 61.11 -37.21 40.50
C GLY A 291 60.81 -37.27 39.01
N GLU A 292 59.56 -37.05 38.61
CA GLU A 292 59.16 -36.89 37.21
C GLU A 292 59.92 -35.76 36.55
N GLU A 293 60.12 -35.89 35.23
CA GLU A 293 60.71 -34.81 34.43
C GLU A 293 59.84 -33.53 34.53
N LEU A 294 60.49 -32.39 34.66
CA LEU A 294 59.79 -31.10 34.72
C LEU A 294 59.13 -30.86 33.33
N PRO A 295 57.83 -30.52 33.29
CA PRO A 295 57.14 -30.30 32.04
C PRO A 295 57.71 -29.10 31.30
N GLU A 296 57.82 -29.18 30.00
CA GLU A 296 58.23 -28.06 29.12
C GLU A 296 56.99 -27.47 28.41
N PRO A 297 56.40 -26.40 28.92
CA PRO A 297 55.27 -25.75 28.29
C PRO A 297 55.68 -25.10 26.96
N ALA A 298 54.93 -25.35 25.91
CA ALA A 298 55.20 -24.77 24.57
C ALA A 298 54.73 -23.31 24.52
N VAL A 299 55.45 -22.49 23.76
CA VAL A 299 55.04 -21.12 23.45
C VAL A 299 53.80 -21.16 22.54
N ILE A 300 52.85 -20.29 22.78
CA ILE A 300 51.67 -20.13 21.93
C ILE A 300 51.98 -19.09 20.86
N ASP A 301 52.07 -19.52 19.60
CA ASP A 301 52.27 -18.65 18.44
C ASP A 301 50.96 -18.54 17.60
N LEU A 302 49.85 -18.26 18.30
CA LEU A 302 48.55 -18.05 17.72
C LEU A 302 48.11 -16.62 17.94
N ALA A 303 48.01 -15.85 16.84
CA ALA A 303 47.38 -14.54 16.85
C ALA A 303 45.89 -14.64 16.58
N PRO A 304 45.02 -13.88 17.26
CA PRO A 304 43.62 -13.76 16.89
C PRO A 304 43.46 -13.34 15.45
N ARG A 305 42.57 -13.99 14.72
CA ARG A 305 42.26 -13.62 13.33
C ARG A 305 41.71 -12.19 13.30
N THR A 306 42.33 -11.30 12.53
CA THR A 306 41.78 -9.97 12.25
C THR A 306 40.57 -10.09 11.34
N VAL A 307 39.51 -9.34 11.63
CA VAL A 307 38.36 -9.20 10.74
C VAL A 307 38.83 -8.40 9.54
N THR A 308 39.01 -9.05 8.39
CA THR A 308 39.19 -8.40 7.12
C THR A 308 37.82 -7.85 6.71
N ALA A 309 37.61 -6.54 6.81
CA ALA A 309 36.50 -5.90 6.14
C ALA A 309 36.62 -6.18 4.66
N LEU A 310 35.69 -6.90 4.07
CA LEU A 310 35.46 -6.83 2.64
C LEU A 310 35.13 -5.37 2.37
N ASP A 311 35.94 -4.71 1.54
CA ASP A 311 35.75 -3.31 1.14
C ASP A 311 34.37 -3.15 0.48
N ALA A 312 33.35 -2.92 1.30
CA ALA A 312 32.08 -2.37 0.85
C ALA A 312 32.29 -0.85 0.83
N GLU A 313 32.76 -0.34 -0.31
CA GLU A 313 32.70 1.10 -0.55
C GLU A 313 31.26 1.58 -0.32
N PRO A 314 31.01 2.53 0.58
CA PRO A 314 29.68 3.12 0.73
C PRO A 314 29.46 4.07 -0.44
N HIS A 315 28.82 3.63 -1.50
CA HIS A 315 28.23 4.52 -2.49
C HIS A 315 27.02 5.25 -1.90
N ILE A 316 27.26 6.14 -0.94
CA ILE A 316 26.33 7.20 -0.59
C ILE A 316 26.81 8.46 -1.30
N ARG A 317 26.38 8.66 -2.54
CA ARG A 317 26.43 9.97 -3.17
C ARG A 317 25.33 10.83 -2.53
N HIS A 318 25.71 11.71 -1.62
CA HIS A 318 24.90 12.88 -1.30
C HIS A 318 24.83 13.75 -2.56
N SER A 319 23.69 13.72 -3.26
CA SER A 319 23.34 14.80 -4.19
C SER A 319 22.94 16.01 -3.33
N GLN A 320 23.91 16.89 -3.06
CA GLN A 320 23.63 18.27 -2.78
C GLN A 320 23.29 18.93 -4.12
N THR A 321 22.05 19.33 -4.29
CA THR A 321 21.64 20.33 -5.28
C THR A 321 21.12 21.53 -4.53
N GLY A 322 21.74 22.66 -4.89
CA GLY A 322 21.31 24.00 -4.50
C GLY A 322 19.97 24.41 -5.14
#